data_c7588c1b5ce79a2f4ec95b5b32a3e269
#
_entry.id   c7588c1b5ce79a2f4ec95b5b32a3e269
#
_cell.length_a   1.000
_cell.length_b   1.000
_cell.length_c   1.000
_cell.angle_alpha   90.00
_cell.angle_beta   90.00
_cell.angle_gamma   90.00
#
_symmetry.space_group_name_H-M   'P 1'
#
loop_
_entity.id
_entity.type
_entity.pdbx_description
1 polymer ?
#
loop_
_entity_poly.entity_id
_entity_poly.type
_entity_poly.pdbx_seq_one_letter_code
_entity_poly.pdbx_strand_id
1 'polypeptide(L)'
;MTDFSQPLVADRSQKTHPIHLVDKELFEDWSKTRPSEDRALMKAHRFDGKTGFAFVILPRQGDEFEVVSAVADAADLSPWCLAKLAESLPEGAYKLARGEPGPATLGWLLAQHRFDAYRAKKDEAERGPRVLVTGEPARIEPSIRQAEAVALVRDLVNTPAGDLGPAELEGAVREQAERIGAEVRVTSGKDLDEGYPLVAAVGRAASADRAPRLIELE
;
A
#
# COMPACT_ATOMS: atom_id res chain seq x y z
N MET A 1 8.66 10.32 -2.50
CA MET A 1 8.28 8.91 -2.24
C MET A 1 7.50 8.86 -0.94
N THR A 2 6.43 8.07 -0.84
CA THR A 2 5.64 7.91 0.39
C THR A 2 6.50 7.27 1.49
N ASP A 3 6.46 7.83 2.71
CA ASP A 3 7.12 7.23 3.88
C ASP A 3 6.20 6.16 4.48
N PHE A 4 6.59 4.91 4.36
CA PHE A 4 5.85 3.76 4.91
C PHE A 4 6.30 3.37 6.33
N SER A 5 7.26 4.07 6.94
CA SER A 5 7.72 3.76 8.30
C SER A 5 6.69 4.12 9.38
N GLN A 6 5.82 5.10 9.10
CA GLN A 6 4.81 5.58 10.04
C GLN A 6 3.52 4.73 10.07
N PRO A 7 2.96 4.26 8.92
CA PRO A 7 1.68 3.58 8.89
C PRO A 7 1.65 2.14 9.43
N LEU A 8 2.81 1.56 9.79
CA LEU A 8 2.89 0.21 10.36
C LEU A 8 3.90 0.18 11.51
N VAL A 9 3.44 -0.15 12.71
CA VAL A 9 4.27 -0.12 13.92
C VAL A 9 4.05 -1.34 14.81
N ALA A 10 5.04 -1.65 15.65
CA ALA A 10 4.91 -2.70 16.65
C ALA A 10 3.92 -2.32 17.76
N ASP A 11 3.27 -3.33 18.30
CA ASP A 11 2.43 -3.20 19.48
C ASP A 11 3.30 -2.91 20.73
N ARG A 12 3.01 -1.77 21.35
CA ARG A 12 3.60 -1.32 22.61
C ARG A 12 2.52 -0.99 23.63
N SER A 13 1.34 -1.60 23.48
CA SER A 13 0.14 -1.32 24.30
C SER A 13 -0.36 0.13 24.19
N GLN A 14 -0.08 0.79 23.07
CA GLN A 14 -0.63 2.11 22.77
C GLN A 14 -2.12 2.04 22.54
N LYS A 15 -2.82 3.17 22.77
CA LYS A 15 -4.25 3.28 22.50
C LYS A 15 -4.53 3.09 21.00
N THR A 16 -5.49 2.23 20.67
CA THR A 16 -5.88 1.91 19.29
C THR A 16 -7.38 1.74 19.17
N HIS A 17 -7.90 1.97 17.96
CA HIS A 17 -9.26 1.60 17.59
C HIS A 17 -9.29 0.13 17.13
N PRO A 18 -10.09 -0.74 17.78
CA PRO A 18 -10.17 -2.14 17.39
C PRO A 18 -10.84 -2.34 16.02
N ILE A 19 -10.27 -3.21 15.19
CA ILE A 19 -10.87 -3.67 13.94
C ILE A 19 -11.34 -5.12 14.14
N HIS A 20 -12.63 -5.36 14.01
CA HIS A 20 -13.23 -6.69 13.98
C HIS A 20 -13.38 -7.14 12.54
N LEU A 21 -12.64 -8.17 12.16
CA LEU A 21 -12.80 -8.81 10.86
C LEU A 21 -13.83 -9.92 10.96
N VAL A 22 -14.78 -9.92 10.06
CA VAL A 22 -15.83 -10.92 9.98
C VAL A 22 -15.97 -11.39 8.54
N ASP A 23 -16.24 -12.67 8.37
CA ASP A 23 -16.65 -13.26 7.11
C ASP A 23 -18.12 -13.74 7.20
N LYS A 24 -18.60 -14.34 6.15
CA LYS A 24 -19.98 -14.85 6.06
C LYS A 24 -20.33 -15.83 7.18
N GLU A 25 -19.37 -16.64 7.63
CA GLU A 25 -19.61 -17.68 8.64
C GLU A 25 -19.57 -17.08 10.05
N LEU A 26 -18.63 -16.20 10.30
CA LEU A 26 -18.44 -15.59 11.63
C LEU A 26 -19.43 -14.48 11.94
N PHE A 27 -19.95 -13.79 10.93
CA PHE A 27 -20.74 -12.57 11.13
C PHE A 27 -22.00 -12.79 11.98
N GLU A 28 -22.75 -13.87 11.72
CA GLU A 28 -24.02 -14.10 12.42
C GLU A 28 -23.81 -14.27 13.93
N ASP A 29 -22.87 -15.10 14.33
CA ASP A 29 -22.59 -15.35 15.75
C ASP A 29 -21.90 -14.17 16.42
N TRP A 30 -20.95 -13.54 15.72
CA TRP A 30 -20.31 -12.33 16.22
C TRP A 30 -21.35 -11.20 16.45
N SER A 31 -22.27 -10.99 15.52
CA SER A 31 -23.28 -9.93 15.63
C SER A 31 -24.24 -10.15 16.79
N LYS A 32 -24.56 -11.38 17.16
CA LYS A 32 -25.37 -11.72 18.35
C LYS A 32 -24.73 -11.26 19.65
N THR A 33 -23.40 -11.19 19.72
CA THR A 33 -22.65 -10.75 20.90
C THR A 33 -22.60 -9.23 21.04
N ARG A 34 -23.04 -8.48 20.03
CA ARG A 34 -22.96 -7.00 20.00
C ARG A 34 -24.17 -6.34 20.63
N PRO A 35 -24.01 -5.12 21.19
CA PRO A 35 -25.11 -4.30 21.67
C PRO A 35 -26.20 -4.10 20.61
N SER A 36 -27.44 -3.84 21.03
CA SER A 36 -28.56 -3.57 20.12
C SER A 36 -28.32 -2.38 19.20
N GLU A 37 -27.60 -1.36 19.70
CA GLU A 37 -27.23 -0.15 18.96
C GLU A 37 -26.27 -0.48 17.79
N ASP A 38 -25.26 -1.29 18.04
CA ASP A 38 -24.33 -1.75 16.99
C ASP A 38 -25.08 -2.52 15.89
N ARG A 39 -26.00 -3.42 16.31
CA ARG A 39 -26.80 -4.20 15.35
C ARG A 39 -27.73 -3.31 14.52
N ALA A 40 -28.34 -2.32 15.15
CA ALA A 40 -29.19 -1.35 14.44
C ALA A 40 -28.37 -0.54 13.43
N LEU A 41 -27.16 -0.10 13.80
CA LEU A 41 -26.27 0.66 12.94
C LEU A 41 -25.79 -0.20 11.74
N MET A 42 -25.33 -1.42 11.98
CA MET A 42 -24.97 -2.35 10.92
C MET A 42 -26.13 -2.60 9.95
N LYS A 43 -27.35 -2.78 10.48
CA LYS A 43 -28.54 -2.95 9.65
C LYS A 43 -28.86 -1.70 8.82
N ALA A 44 -28.74 -0.51 9.39
CA ALA A 44 -28.94 0.76 8.67
C ALA A 44 -27.94 0.91 7.51
N HIS A 45 -26.69 0.48 7.70
CA HIS A 45 -25.65 0.46 6.67
C HIS A 45 -25.73 -0.76 5.74
N ARG A 46 -26.74 -1.63 5.90
CA ARG A 46 -26.88 -2.89 5.13
C ARG A 46 -25.62 -3.77 5.20
N PHE A 47 -24.92 -3.70 6.32
CA PHE A 47 -23.75 -4.53 6.55
C PHE A 47 -24.18 -5.95 6.94
N ASP A 48 -23.80 -6.92 6.15
CA ASP A 48 -24.21 -8.33 6.29
C ASP A 48 -23.02 -9.30 6.46
N GLY A 49 -21.79 -8.79 6.56
CA GLY A 49 -20.58 -9.59 6.68
C GLY A 49 -20.19 -10.38 5.43
N LYS A 50 -20.91 -10.21 4.30
CA LYS A 50 -20.70 -10.98 3.06
C LYS A 50 -20.09 -10.16 1.93
N THR A 51 -20.35 -8.85 1.95
CA THR A 51 -19.87 -7.95 0.91
C THR A 51 -18.42 -7.57 1.23
N GLY A 52 -17.48 -8.09 0.46
CA GLY A 52 -16.07 -7.83 0.62
C GLY A 52 -15.76 -6.31 0.64
N PHE A 53 -14.86 -5.92 1.53
CA PHE A 53 -14.45 -4.53 1.76
C PHE A 53 -15.51 -3.58 2.34
N ALA A 54 -16.73 -4.06 2.65
CA ALA A 54 -17.71 -3.28 3.41
C ALA A 54 -17.23 -3.15 4.86
N PHE A 55 -17.42 -1.98 5.45
CA PHE A 55 -17.13 -1.76 6.87
C PHE A 55 -18.12 -0.78 7.50
N VAL A 56 -18.21 -0.82 8.82
CA VAL A 56 -19.01 0.11 9.63
C VAL A 56 -18.18 0.58 10.82
N ILE A 57 -18.22 1.88 11.08
CA ILE A 57 -17.65 2.48 12.30
C ILE A 57 -18.71 2.40 13.37
N LEU A 58 -18.39 1.81 14.51
CA LEU A 58 -19.23 1.60 15.67
C LEU A 58 -18.83 2.59 16.77
N PRO A 59 -19.53 3.73 16.96
CA PRO A 59 -19.17 4.72 17.94
C PRO A 59 -19.17 4.16 19.38
N ARG A 60 -18.29 4.74 20.22
CA ARG A 60 -18.20 4.48 21.66
C ARG A 60 -18.29 5.82 22.42
N GLN A 61 -17.90 5.84 23.67
CA GLN A 61 -17.91 7.10 24.44
C GLN A 61 -16.79 8.05 23.98
N GLY A 62 -17.09 9.34 23.91
CA GLY A 62 -16.16 10.37 23.46
C GLY A 62 -15.79 10.18 21.99
N ASP A 63 -14.50 10.27 21.69
CA ASP A 63 -13.94 10.10 20.34
C ASP A 63 -13.55 8.65 20.04
N GLU A 64 -13.93 7.70 20.89
CA GLU A 64 -13.61 6.28 20.69
C GLU A 64 -14.61 5.61 19.75
N PHE A 65 -14.11 4.66 18.98
CA PHE A 65 -14.92 3.83 18.11
C PHE A 65 -14.22 2.48 17.85
N GLU A 66 -15.00 1.53 17.42
CA GLU A 66 -14.53 0.26 16.87
C GLU A 66 -14.89 0.19 15.38
N VAL A 67 -14.25 -0.67 14.66
CA VAL A 67 -14.54 -0.90 13.24
C VAL A 67 -14.92 -2.35 13.05
N VAL A 68 -15.99 -2.63 12.33
CA VAL A 68 -16.27 -3.97 11.81
C VAL A 68 -16.10 -3.96 10.30
N SER A 69 -15.36 -4.92 9.76
CA SER A 69 -15.09 -5.04 8.32
C SER A 69 -15.32 -6.45 7.83
N ALA A 70 -16.00 -6.57 6.69
CA ALA A 70 -16.20 -7.84 6.01
C ALA A 70 -14.96 -8.21 5.19
N VAL A 71 -14.54 -9.47 5.31
CA VAL A 71 -13.46 -10.07 4.52
C VAL A 71 -13.94 -11.40 3.93
N ALA A 72 -13.21 -11.92 2.95
CA ALA A 72 -13.57 -13.19 2.33
C ALA A 72 -13.39 -14.38 3.29
N ASP A 73 -12.28 -14.36 4.03
CA ASP A 73 -11.92 -15.34 5.05
C ASP A 73 -11.18 -14.60 6.16
N ALA A 74 -11.69 -14.65 7.37
CA ALA A 74 -11.08 -14.00 8.53
C ALA A 74 -9.89 -14.78 9.11
N ALA A 75 -9.75 -16.06 8.75
CA ALA A 75 -8.63 -16.90 9.16
C ALA A 75 -7.44 -16.84 8.19
N ASP A 76 -7.70 -16.53 6.90
CA ASP A 76 -6.67 -16.41 5.86
C ASP A 76 -6.79 -15.07 5.12
N LEU A 77 -6.12 -14.05 5.64
CA LEU A 77 -6.21 -12.70 5.10
C LEU A 77 -5.38 -12.56 3.81
N SER A 78 -6.03 -12.14 2.73
CA SER A 78 -5.32 -11.73 1.52
C SER A 78 -4.55 -10.41 1.75
N PRO A 79 -3.52 -10.11 0.92
CA PRO A 79 -2.81 -8.84 1.01
C PRO A 79 -3.69 -7.60 0.94
N TRP A 80 -4.90 -7.68 0.39
CA TRP A 80 -5.77 -6.54 0.11
C TRP A 80 -6.91 -6.35 1.13
N CYS A 81 -7.08 -7.26 2.08
CA CYS A 81 -8.22 -7.24 3.02
C CYS A 81 -8.36 -5.93 3.80
N LEU A 82 -7.24 -5.26 4.13
CA LEU A 82 -7.24 -4.02 4.92
C LEU A 82 -7.10 -2.75 4.08
N ALA A 83 -6.94 -2.85 2.76
CA ALA A 83 -6.67 -1.70 1.90
C ALA A 83 -7.79 -0.65 1.97
N LYS A 84 -9.06 -1.07 1.89
CA LYS A 84 -10.20 -0.15 1.95
C LYS A 84 -10.31 0.58 3.28
N LEU A 85 -9.95 -0.08 4.37
CA LEU A 85 -9.91 0.54 5.70
C LEU A 85 -8.84 1.63 5.76
N ALA A 86 -7.62 1.33 5.33
CA ALA A 86 -6.53 2.30 5.29
C ALA A 86 -6.82 3.52 4.40
N GLU A 87 -7.60 3.34 3.32
CA GLU A 87 -8.03 4.44 2.45
C GLU A 87 -9.10 5.34 3.10
N SER A 88 -10.02 4.75 3.88
CA SER A 88 -11.30 5.39 4.22
C SER A 88 -11.45 5.76 5.69
N LEU A 89 -10.72 5.11 6.61
CA LEU A 89 -10.81 5.40 8.03
C LEU A 89 -10.28 6.80 8.37
N PRO A 90 -10.71 7.41 9.48
CA PRO A 90 -10.08 8.59 10.06
C PRO A 90 -8.59 8.36 10.36
N GLU A 91 -7.84 9.44 10.57
CA GLU A 91 -6.50 9.34 11.13
C GLU A 91 -6.54 8.69 12.51
N GLY A 92 -5.50 7.92 12.85
CA GLY A 92 -5.44 7.24 14.15
C GLY A 92 -4.68 5.93 14.11
N ALA A 93 -4.57 5.30 15.28
CA ALA A 93 -3.95 3.99 15.44
C ALA A 93 -5.01 2.90 15.51
N TYR A 94 -4.80 1.81 14.77
CA TYR A 94 -5.72 0.70 14.61
C TYR A 94 -5.05 -0.63 14.92
N LYS A 95 -5.79 -1.56 15.46
CA LYS A 95 -5.32 -2.93 15.72
C LYS A 95 -6.43 -3.93 15.45
N LEU A 96 -6.08 -5.09 14.92
CA LEU A 96 -7.05 -6.17 14.81
C LEU A 96 -7.48 -6.63 16.22
N ALA A 97 -8.78 -6.77 16.44
CA ALA A 97 -9.33 -7.23 17.71
C ALA A 97 -8.98 -8.69 18.00
N ARG A 98 -8.71 -9.47 16.94
CA ARG A 98 -8.26 -10.87 17.00
C ARG A 98 -7.30 -11.16 15.86
N GLY A 99 -6.29 -12.00 16.12
CA GLY A 99 -5.29 -12.39 15.14
C GLY A 99 -4.32 -11.27 14.80
N GLU A 100 -3.54 -11.49 13.76
CA GLU A 100 -2.54 -10.56 13.25
C GLU A 100 -2.81 -10.24 11.79
N PRO A 101 -2.43 -9.05 11.30
CA PRO A 101 -2.72 -8.64 9.93
C PRO A 101 -1.96 -9.45 8.86
N GLY A 102 -0.84 -10.09 9.23
CA GLY A 102 -0.08 -10.93 8.31
C GLY A 102 0.19 -10.26 6.96
N PRO A 103 -0.18 -10.90 5.83
CA PRO A 103 0.03 -10.34 4.49
C PRO A 103 -0.83 -9.09 4.21
N ALA A 104 -1.91 -8.85 4.95
CA ALA A 104 -2.78 -7.69 4.73
C ALA A 104 -2.14 -6.35 5.10
N THR A 105 -0.98 -6.37 5.77
CA THR A 105 -0.14 -5.19 5.98
C THR A 105 0.24 -4.50 4.66
N LEU A 106 0.46 -5.25 3.59
CA LEU A 106 0.81 -4.69 2.28
C LEU A 106 -0.32 -3.78 1.73
N GLY A 107 -1.55 -4.26 1.75
CA GLY A 107 -2.70 -3.47 1.29
C GLY A 107 -2.94 -2.24 2.15
N TRP A 108 -2.74 -2.35 3.48
CA TRP A 108 -2.81 -1.22 4.40
C TRP A 108 -1.82 -0.12 4.04
N LEU A 109 -0.55 -0.48 3.76
CA LEU A 109 0.49 0.46 3.37
C LEU A 109 0.19 1.08 2.00
N LEU A 110 -0.05 0.24 0.99
CA LEU A 110 -0.24 0.70 -0.38
C LEU A 110 -1.50 1.55 -0.61
N ALA A 111 -2.52 1.40 0.21
CA ALA A 111 -3.72 2.24 0.16
C ALA A 111 -3.46 3.68 0.62
N GLN A 112 -2.35 3.92 1.30
CA GLN A 112 -1.92 5.25 1.74
C GLN A 112 -0.87 5.88 0.82
N HIS A 113 -0.42 5.13 -0.20
CA HIS A 113 0.48 5.66 -1.22
C HIS A 113 -0.25 6.64 -2.14
N ARG A 114 0.39 7.78 -2.42
CA ARG A 114 -0.10 8.81 -3.33
C ARG A 114 0.98 9.23 -4.31
N PHE A 115 0.58 9.38 -5.56
CA PHE A 115 1.40 9.96 -6.61
C PHE A 115 0.93 11.39 -6.86
N ASP A 116 1.63 12.36 -6.28
CA ASP A 116 1.23 13.78 -6.31
C ASP A 116 2.17 14.67 -7.14
N ALA A 117 3.13 14.07 -7.88
CA ALA A 117 4.18 14.79 -8.60
C ALA A 117 3.64 15.84 -9.59
N TYR A 118 2.45 15.61 -10.16
CA TYR A 118 1.83 16.51 -11.17
C TYR A 118 0.58 17.22 -10.65
N ARG A 119 0.28 17.10 -9.37
CA ARG A 119 -0.84 17.83 -8.78
C ARG A 119 -0.41 19.22 -8.36
N ALA A 120 -1.24 20.24 -8.69
CA ALA A 120 -1.10 21.52 -8.07
C ALA A 120 -1.27 21.37 -6.55
N LYS A 121 -0.38 21.94 -5.76
CA LYS A 121 -0.54 22.03 -4.30
C LYS A 121 -1.81 22.83 -4.01
N LYS A 122 -2.95 22.17 -3.97
CA LYS A 122 -4.15 22.69 -3.34
C LYS A 122 -4.09 22.27 -1.88
N ASP A 123 -4.62 23.15 -1.01
CA ASP A 123 -4.85 22.92 0.42
C ASP A 123 -5.80 21.73 0.67
N GLU A 124 -5.40 20.53 0.25
CA GLU A 124 -6.00 19.33 0.78
C GLU A 124 -5.46 19.23 2.20
N ALA A 125 -6.36 19.36 3.19
CA ALA A 125 -6.03 19.07 4.57
C ALA A 125 -5.26 17.74 4.59
N GLU A 126 -4.00 17.80 5.03
CA GLU A 126 -3.18 16.60 5.16
C GLU A 126 -3.93 15.64 6.08
N ARG A 127 -4.48 14.59 5.50
CA ARG A 127 -5.05 13.51 6.30
C ARG A 127 -3.88 12.84 6.99
N GLY A 128 -3.88 12.86 8.31
CA GLY A 128 -2.91 12.15 9.11
C GLY A 128 -2.87 10.65 8.79
N PRO A 129 -1.79 9.96 9.16
CA PRO A 129 -1.61 8.56 8.84
C PRO A 129 -2.62 7.68 9.58
N ARG A 130 -3.08 6.61 8.92
CA ARG A 130 -3.74 5.49 9.58
C ARG A 130 -2.66 4.49 9.92
N VAL A 131 -2.41 4.33 11.21
CA VAL A 131 -1.32 3.51 11.74
C VAL A 131 -1.86 2.13 12.12
N LEU A 132 -1.39 1.07 11.47
CA LEU A 132 -1.70 -0.30 11.86
C LEU A 132 -0.69 -0.78 12.90
N VAL A 133 -1.20 -1.27 14.01
CA VAL A 133 -0.42 -1.82 15.11
C VAL A 133 -0.42 -3.34 15.02
N THR A 134 0.76 -3.97 15.02
CA THR A 134 0.92 -5.43 14.91
C THR A 134 1.75 -6.01 16.05
N GLY A 135 1.37 -7.20 16.51
CA GLY A 135 2.16 -8.03 17.43
C GLY A 135 3.28 -8.80 16.73
N GLU A 136 3.44 -8.69 15.40
CA GLU A 136 4.48 -9.35 14.62
C GLU A 136 5.60 -8.37 14.18
N PRO A 137 6.47 -7.88 15.07
CA PRO A 137 7.47 -6.86 14.73
C PRO A 137 8.44 -7.31 13.62
N ALA A 138 8.71 -8.61 13.50
CA ALA A 138 9.58 -9.16 12.47
C ALA A 138 9.01 -9.00 11.03
N ARG A 139 7.71 -8.76 10.88
CA ARG A 139 7.05 -8.55 9.58
C ARG A 139 7.08 -7.10 9.13
N ILE A 140 7.32 -6.14 10.02
CA ILE A 140 7.23 -4.71 9.72
C ILE A 140 8.17 -4.34 8.59
N GLU A 141 9.46 -4.57 8.78
CA GLU A 141 10.49 -4.20 7.80
C GLU A 141 10.31 -4.88 6.42
N PRO A 142 10.05 -6.20 6.34
CA PRO A 142 9.73 -6.85 5.06
C PRO A 142 8.50 -6.26 4.38
N SER A 143 7.43 -5.92 5.12
CA SER A 143 6.22 -5.32 4.57
C SER A 143 6.47 -3.91 4.02
N ILE A 144 7.25 -3.11 4.73
CA ILE A 144 7.64 -1.76 4.29
C ILE A 144 8.46 -1.85 3.00
N ARG A 145 9.49 -2.69 2.95
CA ARG A 145 10.30 -2.87 1.73
C ARG A 145 9.46 -3.32 0.53
N GLN A 146 8.51 -4.21 0.76
CA GLN A 146 7.61 -4.65 -0.32
C GLN A 146 6.69 -3.50 -0.78
N ALA A 147 6.16 -2.70 0.14
CA ALA A 147 5.34 -1.56 -0.20
C ALA A 147 6.14 -0.48 -0.95
N GLU A 148 7.37 -0.18 -0.53
CA GLU A 148 8.28 0.75 -1.21
C GLU A 148 8.58 0.30 -2.64
N ALA A 149 8.88 -0.99 -2.86
CA ALA A 149 9.15 -1.54 -4.18
C ALA A 149 7.92 -1.41 -5.11
N VAL A 150 6.72 -1.73 -4.61
CA VAL A 150 5.48 -1.58 -5.39
C VAL A 150 5.18 -0.11 -5.66
N ALA A 151 5.38 0.78 -4.67
CA ALA A 151 5.17 2.21 -4.83
C ALA A 151 6.13 2.80 -5.88
N LEU A 152 7.41 2.42 -5.86
CA LEU A 152 8.37 2.81 -6.88
C LEU A 152 7.91 2.45 -8.30
N VAL A 153 7.46 1.21 -8.51
CA VAL A 153 6.94 0.78 -9.81
C VAL A 153 5.71 1.60 -10.21
N ARG A 154 4.79 1.86 -9.27
CA ARG A 154 3.61 2.70 -9.54
C ARG A 154 3.98 4.12 -9.91
N ASP A 155 4.96 4.72 -9.22
CA ASP A 155 5.43 6.07 -9.50
C ASP A 155 6.08 6.16 -10.88
N LEU A 156 6.91 5.18 -11.26
CA LEU A 156 7.51 5.09 -12.60
C LEU A 156 6.43 4.94 -13.68
N VAL A 157 5.45 4.06 -13.47
CA VAL A 157 4.33 3.85 -14.44
C VAL A 157 3.44 5.08 -14.56
N ASN A 158 3.22 5.82 -13.47
CA ASN A 158 2.41 7.03 -13.45
C ASN A 158 3.14 8.27 -14.00
N THR A 159 4.47 8.21 -14.10
CA THR A 159 5.26 9.31 -14.66
C THR A 159 5.06 9.37 -16.19
N PRO A 160 4.65 10.52 -16.73
CA PRO A 160 4.44 10.66 -18.18
C PRO A 160 5.69 10.37 -19.00
N ALA A 161 5.55 9.82 -20.19
CA ALA A 161 6.66 9.49 -21.09
C ALA A 161 7.52 10.72 -21.47
N GLY A 162 6.98 11.94 -21.32
CA GLY A 162 7.74 13.18 -21.45
C GLY A 162 8.84 13.31 -20.39
N ASP A 163 8.59 12.81 -19.19
CA ASP A 163 9.46 12.96 -18.01
C ASP A 163 10.14 11.65 -17.59
N LEU A 164 9.74 10.52 -18.17
CA LEU A 164 10.37 9.20 -17.96
C LEU A 164 10.80 8.60 -19.30
N GLY A 165 12.01 8.88 -19.70
CA GLY A 165 12.67 8.22 -20.82
C GLY A 165 13.72 7.21 -20.36
N PRO A 166 14.53 6.69 -21.30
CA PRO A 166 15.56 5.70 -20.98
C PRO A 166 16.61 6.20 -19.98
N ALA A 167 16.96 7.51 -20.01
CA ALA A 167 17.92 8.08 -19.08
C ALA A 167 17.36 8.23 -17.66
N GLU A 168 16.12 8.66 -17.54
CA GLU A 168 15.43 8.80 -16.26
C GLU A 168 15.18 7.44 -15.60
N LEU A 169 14.84 6.42 -16.41
CA LEU A 169 14.72 5.05 -15.93
C LEU A 169 16.08 4.51 -15.42
N GLU A 170 17.16 4.79 -16.14
CA GLU A 170 18.52 4.47 -15.65
C GLU A 170 18.81 5.15 -14.31
N GLY A 171 18.46 6.43 -14.20
CA GLY A 171 18.61 7.19 -12.93
C GLY A 171 17.90 6.50 -11.77
N ALA A 172 16.62 6.10 -11.97
CA ALA A 172 15.84 5.40 -10.95
C ALA A 172 16.46 4.04 -10.57
N VAL A 173 17.01 3.28 -11.55
CA VAL A 173 17.70 2.03 -11.26
C VAL A 173 18.99 2.26 -10.46
N ARG A 174 19.79 3.30 -10.80
CA ARG A 174 21.01 3.65 -10.06
C ARG A 174 20.71 4.05 -8.63
N GLU A 175 19.68 4.89 -8.41
CA GLU A 175 19.24 5.26 -7.06
C GLU A 175 18.84 4.03 -6.24
N GLN A 176 18.11 3.10 -6.85
CA GLN A 176 17.73 1.87 -6.18
C GLN A 176 18.92 0.97 -5.88
N ALA A 177 19.89 0.86 -6.81
CA ALA A 177 21.11 0.10 -6.63
C ALA A 177 21.95 0.63 -5.45
N GLU A 178 22.12 1.93 -5.33
CA GLU A 178 22.80 2.55 -4.18
C GLU A 178 22.16 2.18 -2.85
N ARG A 179 20.82 2.15 -2.79
CA ARG A 179 20.08 1.79 -1.57
C ARG A 179 20.27 0.34 -1.13
N ILE A 180 20.47 -0.58 -2.08
CA ILE A 180 20.59 -2.03 -1.80
C ILE A 180 22.03 -2.56 -1.92
N GLY A 181 22.98 -1.71 -2.31
CA GLY A 181 24.38 -2.11 -2.50
C GLY A 181 24.63 -2.98 -3.74
N ALA A 182 23.79 -2.81 -4.79
CA ALA A 182 23.92 -3.51 -6.06
C ALA A 182 24.77 -2.72 -7.08
N GLU A 183 25.33 -3.41 -8.05
CA GLU A 183 26.06 -2.81 -9.17
C GLU A 183 25.14 -2.57 -10.37
N VAL A 184 25.34 -1.44 -11.07
CA VAL A 184 24.61 -1.12 -12.30
C VAL A 184 25.56 -1.08 -13.47
N ARG A 185 25.28 -1.88 -14.47
CA ARG A 185 25.96 -1.86 -15.77
C ARG A 185 25.02 -1.32 -16.84
N VAL A 186 25.51 -0.37 -17.63
CA VAL A 186 24.74 0.23 -18.72
C VAL A 186 25.47 0.08 -20.03
N THR A 187 24.80 -0.50 -21.04
CA THR A 187 25.26 -0.62 -22.41
C THR A 187 24.47 0.35 -23.28
N SER A 188 25.14 1.26 -23.98
CA SER A 188 24.53 2.29 -24.83
C SER A 188 25.42 2.65 -26.01
N GLY A 189 24.91 3.43 -26.98
CA GLY A 189 25.67 3.90 -28.14
C GLY A 189 26.22 2.77 -28.96
N LYS A 190 27.52 2.86 -29.36
CA LYS A 190 28.18 1.89 -30.23
C LYS A 190 28.19 0.49 -29.65
N ASP A 191 28.42 0.33 -28.37
CA ASP A 191 28.43 -0.99 -27.71
C ASP A 191 27.03 -1.64 -27.75
N LEU A 192 25.95 -0.83 -27.69
CA LEU A 192 24.59 -1.31 -27.86
C LEU A 192 24.33 -1.74 -29.32
N ASP A 193 24.81 -0.97 -30.30
CA ASP A 193 24.67 -1.28 -31.72
C ASP A 193 25.36 -2.61 -32.07
N GLU A 194 26.53 -2.88 -31.53
CA GLU A 194 27.33 -4.09 -31.77
C GLU A 194 26.80 -5.29 -30.97
N GLY A 195 26.51 -5.09 -29.69
CA GLY A 195 26.14 -6.19 -28.80
C GLY A 195 24.62 -6.52 -28.83
N TYR A 196 23.78 -5.53 -29.05
CA TYR A 196 22.33 -5.67 -28.99
C TYR A 196 21.62 -4.99 -30.17
N PRO A 197 21.85 -5.40 -31.41
CA PRO A 197 21.41 -4.68 -32.61
C PRO A 197 19.90 -4.53 -32.73
N LEU A 198 19.11 -5.45 -32.16
CA LEU A 198 17.65 -5.36 -32.18
C LEU A 198 17.16 -4.25 -31.24
N VAL A 199 17.76 -4.09 -30.06
CA VAL A 199 17.43 -2.99 -29.12
C VAL A 199 17.80 -1.65 -29.75
N ALA A 200 19.00 -1.57 -30.36
CA ALA A 200 19.44 -0.39 -31.09
C ALA A 200 18.50 -0.03 -32.24
N ALA A 201 18.03 -1.03 -33.02
CA ALA A 201 17.12 -0.81 -34.12
C ALA A 201 15.77 -0.24 -33.69
N VAL A 202 15.21 -0.72 -32.59
CA VAL A 202 13.96 -0.17 -32.02
C VAL A 202 14.14 1.29 -31.60
N GLY A 203 15.28 1.63 -30.99
CA GLY A 203 15.58 2.98 -30.51
C GLY A 203 16.12 3.94 -31.61
N ARG A 204 16.31 3.51 -32.84
CA ARG A 204 16.96 4.31 -33.90
C ARG A 204 16.27 5.64 -34.21
N ALA A 205 14.97 5.73 -34.01
CA ALA A 205 14.18 6.94 -34.25
C ALA A 205 14.14 7.89 -33.04
N ALA A 206 14.72 7.51 -31.92
CA ALA A 206 14.77 8.34 -30.72
C ALA A 206 15.72 9.53 -30.90
N SER A 207 15.40 10.66 -30.27
CA SER A 207 16.35 11.79 -30.13
C SER A 207 17.56 11.40 -29.26
N ALA A 208 18.63 12.17 -29.37
CA ALA A 208 19.87 11.87 -28.64
C ALA A 208 19.71 11.79 -27.11
N ASP A 209 18.85 12.65 -26.54
CA ASP A 209 18.47 12.66 -25.12
C ASP A 209 17.63 11.46 -24.71
N ARG A 210 17.00 10.78 -25.67
CA ARG A 210 16.18 9.58 -25.51
C ARG A 210 16.82 8.32 -26.07
N ALA A 211 18.15 8.33 -26.25
CA ALA A 211 18.89 7.22 -26.83
C ALA A 211 18.63 5.91 -26.06
N PRO A 212 18.48 4.78 -26.79
CA PRO A 212 18.24 3.48 -26.20
C PRO A 212 19.45 3.00 -25.37
N ARG A 213 19.17 2.21 -24.34
CA ARG A 213 20.17 1.60 -23.46
C ARG A 213 19.68 0.29 -22.87
N LEU A 214 20.61 -0.60 -22.57
CA LEU A 214 20.39 -1.80 -21.77
C LEU A 214 20.92 -1.53 -20.36
N ILE A 215 20.11 -1.81 -19.34
CA ILE A 215 20.46 -1.60 -17.94
C ILE A 215 20.43 -2.96 -17.24
N GLU A 216 21.56 -3.36 -16.67
CA GLU A 216 21.73 -4.59 -15.90
C GLU A 216 21.96 -4.22 -14.44
N LEU A 217 21.25 -4.89 -13.54
CA LEU A 217 21.39 -4.74 -12.10
C LEU A 217 21.90 -6.06 -11.53
N GLU A 218 23.08 -6.04 -10.87
CA GLU A 218 23.78 -7.22 -10.33
C GLU A 218 24.02 -7.10 -8.81
#